data_259fe611594f570a4c26a1d3842b985a
#
_entry.id   259fe611594f570a4c26a1d3842b985a
#
_cell.length_a   1.000
_cell.length_b   1.000
_cell.length_c   1.000
_cell.angle_alpha   90.00
_cell.angle_beta   90.00
_cell.angle_gamma   90.00
#
_symmetry.space_group_name_H-M   'P 1'
#
loop_
_entity.id
_entity.type
_entity.pdbx_description
1 polymer ?
#
loop_
_entity_poly.entity_id
_entity_poly.type
_entity_poly.pdbx_seq_one_letter_code
_entity_poly.pdbx_strand_id
1 'polypeptide(L)'
;MIKCLCDTAEHYAVTDMVAFQGDLKIRKPRDLAALCDSLLEEGLIMPFALWRSDDKLYLLDGHGRREAIIRLALAEPELLTQKFPCLVIDAASEDDARKALLQISSTYGKVSKRGLQKFVEPIQGYIAPIIPTATKKVVREKVNDTVIIRLKVMKDKVDLLKAELAKVTGVEVL
;
A
#
# COMPACT_ATOMS: atom_id res chain seq x y z
N MET A 1 2.36 -22.48 -14.90
CA MET A 1 1.44 -21.46 -15.51
C MET A 1 0.34 -21.11 -14.51
N ILE A 2 0.11 -19.83 -14.24
CA ILE A 2 -0.95 -19.37 -13.32
C ILE A 2 -2.29 -19.40 -14.05
N LYS A 3 -3.33 -19.96 -13.39
CA LYS A 3 -4.70 -19.96 -13.89
C LYS A 3 -5.29 -18.56 -13.78
N CYS A 4 -5.89 -18.04 -14.86
CA CYS A 4 -6.65 -16.79 -14.81
C CYS A 4 -8.14 -17.08 -14.64
N LEU A 5 -8.75 -16.52 -13.60
CA LEU A 5 -10.19 -16.66 -13.30
C LEU A 5 -11.00 -15.45 -13.75
N CYS A 6 -10.33 -14.42 -14.27
CA CYS A 6 -10.95 -13.26 -14.91
C CYS A 6 -10.44 -13.16 -16.34
N ASP A 7 -11.19 -12.48 -17.19
CA ASP A 7 -10.84 -12.21 -18.58
C ASP A 7 -11.14 -10.74 -18.93
N THR A 8 -10.41 -10.21 -19.90
CA THR A 8 -10.53 -8.86 -20.42
C THR A 8 -10.14 -8.82 -21.89
N ALA A 9 -10.42 -7.70 -22.57
CA ALA A 9 -10.08 -7.55 -23.98
C ALA A 9 -8.57 -7.51 -24.25
N GLU A 10 -7.77 -7.08 -23.27
CA GLU A 10 -6.32 -6.91 -23.43
C GLU A 10 -5.54 -7.80 -22.47
N HIS A 11 -4.44 -8.37 -22.96
CA HIS A 11 -3.57 -9.27 -22.19
C HIS A 11 -2.11 -8.91 -22.42
N TYR A 12 -1.37 -8.72 -21.32
CA TYR A 12 0.06 -8.37 -21.35
C TYR A 12 0.87 -9.24 -20.39
N ALA A 13 2.15 -9.43 -20.71
CA ALA A 13 3.08 -10.06 -19.80
C ALA A 13 3.49 -9.11 -18.68
N VAL A 14 3.87 -9.64 -17.53
CA VAL A 14 4.33 -8.80 -16.39
C VAL A 14 5.60 -8.01 -16.70
N THR A 15 6.37 -8.44 -17.70
CA THR A 15 7.56 -7.77 -18.21
C THR A 15 7.23 -6.50 -18.98
N ASP A 16 6.05 -6.43 -19.60
CA ASP A 16 5.60 -5.27 -20.37
C ASP A 16 5.10 -4.12 -19.48
N MET A 17 4.89 -4.41 -18.20
CA MET A 17 4.30 -3.48 -17.24
C MET A 17 5.38 -2.68 -16.50
N VAL A 18 5.32 -1.36 -16.58
CA VAL A 18 6.19 -0.44 -15.85
C VAL A 18 5.58 -0.11 -14.50
N ALA A 19 6.34 -0.27 -13.41
CA ALA A 19 5.86 0.09 -12.08
C ALA A 19 5.65 1.60 -11.96
N PHE A 20 4.48 2.03 -11.44
CA PHE A 20 4.09 3.43 -11.38
C PHE A 20 3.91 3.96 -9.95
N GLN A 21 3.70 3.09 -8.96
CA GLN A 21 3.39 3.51 -7.59
C GLN A 21 4.60 3.96 -6.75
N GLY A 22 5.84 3.69 -7.17
CA GLY A 22 7.04 3.95 -6.35
C GLY A 22 6.90 3.36 -4.93
N ASP A 23 7.25 4.15 -3.92
CA ASP A 23 7.20 3.78 -2.49
C ASP A 23 5.81 3.93 -1.84
N LEU A 24 4.74 4.13 -2.62
CA LEU A 24 3.40 4.39 -2.09
C LEU A 24 2.92 3.26 -1.17
N LYS A 25 3.17 2.01 -1.55
CA LYS A 25 2.83 0.83 -0.75
C LYS A 25 4.08 -0.01 -0.48
N ILE A 26 4.31 -0.33 0.79
CA ILE A 26 5.38 -1.23 1.23
C ILE A 26 4.76 -2.54 1.68
N ARG A 27 5.24 -3.67 1.15
CA ARG A 27 4.81 -5.01 1.52
C ARG A 27 5.86 -5.69 2.39
N LYS A 28 5.39 -6.47 3.36
CA LYS A 28 6.28 -7.32 4.13
C LYS A 28 6.59 -8.59 3.34
N PRO A 29 7.78 -9.18 3.49
CA PRO A 29 8.14 -10.42 2.78
C PRO A 29 7.16 -11.57 2.97
N ARG A 30 6.57 -11.70 4.18
CA ARG A 30 5.56 -12.73 4.48
C ARG A 30 4.26 -12.52 3.68
N ASP A 31 3.87 -11.25 3.46
CA ASP A 31 2.64 -10.93 2.75
C ASP A 31 2.82 -11.21 1.24
N LEU A 32 4.03 -11.03 0.73
CA LEU A 32 4.39 -11.41 -0.63
C LEU A 32 4.42 -12.95 -0.80
N ALA A 33 4.94 -13.69 0.18
CA ALA A 33 4.92 -15.16 0.13
C ALA A 33 3.49 -15.70 0.10
N ALA A 34 2.62 -15.22 1.00
CA ALA A 34 1.22 -15.59 1.01
C ALA A 34 0.50 -15.27 -0.31
N LEU A 35 0.87 -14.16 -0.97
CA LEU A 35 0.33 -13.81 -2.28
C LEU A 35 0.85 -14.76 -3.39
N CYS A 36 2.09 -15.22 -3.31
CA CYS A 36 2.60 -16.25 -4.22
C CYS A 36 1.79 -17.55 -4.08
N ASP A 37 1.57 -18.01 -2.84
CA ASP A 37 0.80 -19.23 -2.57
C ASP A 37 -0.63 -19.10 -3.11
N SER A 38 -1.32 -17.99 -2.83
CA SER A 38 -2.67 -17.72 -3.35
C SER A 38 -2.73 -17.71 -4.89
N LEU A 39 -1.72 -17.13 -5.56
CA LEU A 39 -1.68 -17.13 -7.03
C LEU A 39 -1.47 -18.54 -7.63
N LEU A 40 -0.77 -19.42 -6.93
CA LEU A 40 -0.56 -20.79 -7.37
C LEU A 40 -1.81 -21.67 -7.11
N GLU A 41 -2.43 -21.51 -5.95
CA GLU A 41 -3.57 -22.33 -5.52
C GLU A 41 -4.88 -21.88 -6.17
N GLU A 42 -5.17 -20.58 -6.09
CA GLU A 42 -6.45 -20.01 -6.51
C GLU A 42 -6.40 -19.41 -7.93
N GLY A 43 -5.24 -18.91 -8.34
CA GLY A 43 -5.05 -18.23 -9.61
C GLY A 43 -5.26 -16.73 -9.54
N LEU A 44 -5.26 -16.07 -10.70
CA LEU A 44 -5.48 -14.63 -10.84
C LEU A 44 -6.98 -14.34 -10.93
N ILE A 45 -7.55 -13.76 -9.87
CA ILE A 45 -8.99 -13.44 -9.75
C ILE A 45 -9.30 -12.04 -10.31
N MET A 46 -8.39 -11.08 -10.16
CA MET A 46 -8.57 -9.69 -10.59
C MET A 46 -7.58 -9.33 -11.68
N PRO A 47 -8.00 -8.66 -12.77
CA PRO A 47 -7.10 -8.19 -13.81
C PRO A 47 -6.12 -7.14 -13.28
N PHE A 48 -5.04 -6.92 -14.00
CA PHE A 48 -4.17 -5.76 -13.78
C PHE A 48 -4.86 -4.50 -14.29
N ALA A 49 -4.65 -3.35 -13.64
CA ALA A 49 -5.06 -2.06 -14.15
C ALA A 49 -3.83 -1.32 -14.68
N LEU A 50 -3.88 -0.89 -15.93
CA LEU A 50 -2.79 -0.25 -16.65
C LEU A 50 -3.24 1.12 -17.18
N TRP A 51 -2.29 2.02 -17.32
CA TRP A 51 -2.41 3.24 -18.07
C TRP A 51 -1.40 3.23 -19.22
N ARG A 52 -1.87 3.54 -20.44
CA ARG A 52 -1.01 3.60 -21.62
C ARG A 52 -0.58 5.04 -21.88
N SER A 53 0.74 5.30 -21.92
CA SER A 53 1.31 6.58 -22.32
C SER A 53 2.67 6.36 -22.97
N ASP A 54 2.95 7.08 -24.06
CA ASP A 54 4.22 7.04 -24.80
C ASP A 54 4.70 5.61 -25.09
N ASP A 55 3.83 4.77 -25.64
CA ASP A 55 4.05 3.35 -25.93
C ASP A 55 4.45 2.48 -24.72
N LYS A 56 4.27 2.97 -23.51
CA LYS A 56 4.50 2.24 -22.26
C LYS A 56 3.19 1.92 -21.55
N LEU A 57 3.20 0.80 -20.83
CA LEU A 57 2.09 0.34 -20.01
C LEU A 57 2.44 0.53 -18.53
N TYR A 58 1.92 1.57 -17.93
CA TYR A 58 2.17 1.88 -16.53
C TYR A 58 1.16 1.15 -15.63
N LEU A 59 1.66 0.43 -14.65
CA LEU A 59 0.84 -0.36 -13.74
C LEU A 59 0.20 0.53 -12.67
N LEU A 60 -1.13 0.65 -12.69
CA LEU A 60 -1.91 1.39 -11.70
C LEU A 60 -2.35 0.48 -10.54
N ASP A 61 -2.79 -0.76 -10.83
CA ASP A 61 -3.09 -1.75 -9.79
C ASP A 61 -2.54 -3.13 -10.16
N GLY A 62 -2.22 -3.89 -9.10
CA GLY A 62 -1.65 -5.23 -9.23
C GLY A 62 -0.14 -5.30 -8.97
N HIS A 63 0.50 -4.24 -8.49
CA HIS A 63 1.95 -4.24 -8.21
C HIS A 63 2.41 -5.44 -7.38
N GLY A 64 1.63 -5.84 -6.35
CA GLY A 64 1.95 -7.02 -5.55
C GLY A 64 1.84 -8.31 -6.33
N ARG A 65 0.81 -8.45 -7.16
CA ARG A 65 0.61 -9.60 -8.02
C ARG A 65 1.75 -9.71 -9.05
N ARG A 66 2.13 -8.59 -9.66
CA ARG A 66 3.29 -8.53 -10.55
C ARG A 66 4.58 -8.96 -9.84
N GLU A 67 4.84 -8.44 -8.64
CA GLU A 67 6.01 -8.78 -7.82
C GLU A 67 6.03 -10.26 -7.45
N ALA A 68 4.86 -10.83 -7.05
CA ALA A 68 4.71 -12.24 -6.74
C ALA A 68 4.97 -13.13 -7.98
N ILE A 69 4.43 -12.76 -9.16
CA ILE A 69 4.66 -13.50 -10.40
C ILE A 69 6.15 -13.47 -10.80
N ILE A 70 6.80 -12.32 -10.70
CA ILE A 70 8.25 -12.22 -10.96
C ILE A 70 9.06 -13.10 -10.00
N ARG A 71 8.65 -13.18 -8.74
CA ARG A 71 9.28 -14.04 -7.75
C ARG A 71 9.07 -15.53 -8.07
N LEU A 72 7.86 -15.93 -8.45
CA LEU A 72 7.55 -17.29 -8.88
C LEU A 72 8.31 -17.68 -10.15
N ALA A 73 8.57 -16.73 -11.03
CA ALA A 73 9.33 -16.93 -12.25
C ALA A 73 10.80 -17.33 -12.02
N LEU A 74 11.32 -17.18 -10.81
CA LEU A 74 12.64 -17.75 -10.46
C LEU A 74 12.65 -19.28 -10.52
N ALA A 75 11.51 -19.92 -10.25
CA ALA A 75 11.32 -21.37 -10.37
C ALA A 75 10.66 -21.77 -11.69
N GLU A 76 9.78 -20.91 -12.23
CA GLU A 76 9.03 -21.14 -13.47
C GLU A 76 9.22 -19.97 -14.46
N PRO A 77 10.32 -19.91 -15.22
CA PRO A 77 10.64 -18.75 -16.09
C PRO A 77 9.55 -18.42 -17.13
N GLU A 78 8.73 -19.37 -17.49
CA GLU A 78 7.61 -19.21 -18.45
C GLU A 78 6.57 -18.19 -17.97
N LEU A 79 6.48 -17.93 -16.64
CA LEU A 79 5.59 -16.93 -16.07
C LEU A 79 5.91 -15.51 -16.53
N LEU A 80 7.16 -15.24 -16.93
CA LEU A 80 7.54 -13.92 -17.46
C LEU A 80 6.91 -13.62 -18.82
N THR A 81 6.63 -14.65 -19.61
CA THR A 81 6.04 -14.53 -20.96
C THR A 81 4.54 -14.84 -20.97
N GLN A 82 4.02 -15.39 -19.88
CA GLN A 82 2.57 -15.61 -19.74
C GLN A 82 1.86 -14.25 -19.78
N LYS A 83 0.83 -14.17 -20.62
CA LYS A 83 -0.03 -12.99 -20.72
C LYS A 83 -1.17 -13.08 -19.72
N PHE A 84 -1.43 -11.95 -19.04
CA PHE A 84 -2.45 -11.83 -18.02
C PHE A 84 -3.50 -10.79 -18.43
N PRO A 85 -4.77 -10.98 -18.05
CA PRO A 85 -5.84 -10.04 -18.35
C PRO A 85 -5.57 -8.67 -17.72
N CYS A 86 -5.78 -7.62 -18.51
CA CYS A 86 -5.49 -6.23 -18.13
C CYS A 86 -6.64 -5.30 -18.53
N LEU A 87 -6.98 -4.37 -17.65
CA LEU A 87 -7.84 -3.24 -17.94
C LEU A 87 -6.97 -2.02 -18.23
N VAL A 88 -7.09 -1.46 -19.43
CA VAL A 88 -6.43 -0.20 -19.75
C VAL A 88 -7.36 0.94 -19.37
N ILE A 89 -6.90 1.81 -18.50
CA ILE A 89 -7.62 2.96 -17.97
C ILE A 89 -7.17 4.18 -18.74
N ASP A 90 -8.13 4.93 -19.26
CA ASP A 90 -7.86 6.20 -19.93
C ASP A 90 -7.53 7.26 -18.89
N ALA A 91 -6.38 7.90 -19.07
CA ALA A 91 -5.98 9.07 -18.31
C ALA A 91 -5.30 10.05 -19.26
N ALA A 92 -5.76 11.29 -19.27
CA ALA A 92 -5.27 12.32 -20.19
C ALA A 92 -3.86 12.81 -19.84
N SER A 93 -3.43 12.60 -18.58
CA SER A 93 -2.14 13.03 -18.06
C SER A 93 -1.61 12.06 -17.00
N GLU A 94 -0.33 12.20 -16.68
CA GLU A 94 0.27 11.46 -15.56
C GLU A 94 -0.40 11.78 -14.23
N ASP A 95 -0.84 13.02 -14.03
CA ASP A 95 -1.57 13.43 -12.83
C ASP A 95 -2.94 12.73 -12.72
N ASP A 96 -3.64 12.56 -13.82
CA ASP A 96 -4.91 11.83 -13.82
C ASP A 96 -4.69 10.34 -13.59
N ALA A 97 -3.63 9.76 -14.14
CA ALA A 97 -3.23 8.39 -13.85
C ALA A 97 -2.85 8.20 -12.36
N ARG A 98 -2.17 9.18 -11.73
CA ARG A 98 -1.89 9.18 -10.29
C ARG A 98 -3.17 9.24 -9.46
N LYS A 99 -4.13 10.07 -9.84
CA LYS A 99 -5.46 10.13 -9.19
C LYS A 99 -6.19 8.80 -9.30
N ALA A 100 -6.21 8.19 -10.50
CA ALA A 100 -6.82 6.89 -10.72
C ALA A 100 -6.16 5.80 -9.84
N LEU A 101 -4.82 5.76 -9.78
CA LEU A 101 -4.08 4.83 -8.91
C LEU A 101 -4.48 5.03 -7.45
N LEU A 102 -4.59 6.26 -6.95
CA LEU A 102 -5.00 6.54 -5.59
C LEU A 102 -6.43 6.07 -5.30
N GLN A 103 -7.36 6.27 -6.23
CA GLN A 103 -8.75 5.81 -6.10
C GLN A 103 -8.82 4.29 -6.01
N ILE A 104 -8.14 3.58 -6.90
CA ILE A 104 -8.07 2.11 -6.89
C ILE A 104 -7.39 1.61 -5.60
N SER A 105 -6.31 2.30 -5.19
CA SER A 105 -5.47 1.88 -4.07
C SER A 105 -6.07 2.12 -2.69
N SER A 106 -7.03 3.04 -2.57
CA SER A 106 -7.64 3.43 -1.30
C SER A 106 -8.36 2.28 -0.59
N THR A 107 -8.82 1.28 -1.35
CA THR A 107 -9.65 0.19 -0.84
C THR A 107 -8.83 -0.98 -0.25
N TYR A 108 -7.57 -1.19 -0.69
CA TYR A 108 -6.86 -2.47 -0.46
C TYR A 108 -5.43 -2.36 0.10
N GLY A 109 -5.04 -1.27 0.74
CA GLY A 109 -3.69 -1.24 1.31
C GLY A 109 -3.40 -0.06 2.22
N LYS A 110 -2.49 -0.28 3.17
CA LYS A 110 -1.97 0.81 4.00
C LYS A 110 -1.03 1.66 3.16
N VAL A 111 -1.45 2.87 2.86
CA VAL A 111 -0.60 3.86 2.20
C VAL A 111 0.35 4.46 3.23
N SER A 112 1.65 4.48 2.95
CA SER A 112 2.60 5.16 3.83
C SER A 112 2.45 6.67 3.71
N LYS A 113 2.48 7.39 4.84
CA LYS A 113 2.37 8.87 4.85
C LYS A 113 3.44 9.53 3.96
N ARG A 114 4.69 9.04 4.06
CA ARG A 114 5.83 9.55 3.28
C ARG A 114 5.67 9.26 1.78
N GLY A 115 5.22 8.05 1.43
CA GLY A 115 4.97 7.67 0.05
C GLY A 115 3.83 8.48 -0.56
N LEU A 116 2.74 8.68 0.19
CA LEU A 116 1.63 9.51 -0.24
C LEU A 116 2.06 10.96 -0.52
N GLN A 117 2.82 11.57 0.39
CA GLN A 117 3.31 12.94 0.21
C GLN A 117 4.10 13.11 -1.10
N LYS A 118 5.10 12.24 -1.33
CA LYS A 118 5.89 12.27 -2.57
C LYS A 118 5.06 12.01 -3.82
N PHE A 119 4.03 11.17 -3.71
CA PHE A 119 3.21 10.77 -4.85
C PHE A 119 2.20 11.85 -5.26
N VAL A 120 1.68 12.62 -4.31
CA VAL A 120 0.70 13.70 -4.58
C VAL A 120 1.33 15.08 -4.80
N GLU A 121 2.63 15.24 -4.48
CA GLU A 121 3.35 16.50 -4.62
C GLU A 121 3.24 17.14 -6.03
N PRO A 122 3.28 16.37 -7.14
CA PRO A 122 3.09 16.92 -8.47
C PRO A 122 1.63 17.30 -8.78
N ILE A 123 0.65 16.81 -8.03
CA ILE A 123 -0.76 16.99 -8.33
C ILE A 123 -1.23 18.32 -7.75
N GLN A 124 -1.27 19.37 -8.57
CA GLN A 124 -1.76 20.69 -8.16
C GLN A 124 -3.24 20.63 -7.74
N GLY A 125 -3.54 21.18 -6.57
CA GLY A 125 -4.91 21.29 -6.05
C GLY A 125 -5.52 19.97 -5.53
N TYR A 126 -4.74 18.90 -5.40
CA TYR A 126 -5.23 17.67 -4.79
C TYR A 126 -5.38 17.85 -3.29
N ILE A 127 -6.62 18.06 -2.85
CA ILE A 127 -6.98 17.97 -1.44
C ILE A 127 -7.19 16.49 -1.15
N ALA A 128 -6.35 15.90 -0.30
CA ALA A 128 -6.41 14.49 0.08
C ALA A 128 -7.47 14.24 1.20
N PRO A 129 -8.80 14.18 0.92
CA PRO A 129 -9.78 13.93 1.96
C PRO A 129 -10.17 12.45 2.10
N ILE A 130 -9.69 11.55 1.24
CA ILE A 130 -10.37 10.27 1.04
C ILE A 130 -9.49 9.05 1.34
N ILE A 131 -8.21 9.23 1.63
CA ILE A 131 -7.37 8.09 2.01
C ILE A 131 -7.44 7.96 3.53
N PRO A 132 -8.05 6.88 4.08
CA PRO A 132 -7.93 6.59 5.50
C PRO A 132 -6.45 6.29 5.77
N THR A 133 -5.67 7.32 5.99
CA THR A 133 -4.38 7.13 6.61
C THR A 133 -4.68 6.46 7.93
N ALA A 134 -4.15 5.25 8.15
CA ALA A 134 -4.16 4.63 9.46
C ALA A 134 -3.19 5.41 10.38
N THR A 135 -3.46 6.69 10.54
CA THR A 135 -2.99 7.47 11.65
C THR A 135 -3.93 7.09 12.80
N LYS A 136 -3.46 6.29 13.74
CA LYS A 136 -3.97 6.44 15.09
C LYS A 136 -3.87 7.95 15.35
N LYS A 137 -5.02 8.65 15.29
CA LYS A 137 -5.13 9.99 15.83
C LYS A 137 -4.74 9.83 17.30
N VAL A 138 -3.52 10.22 17.63
CA VAL A 138 -3.26 10.69 18.97
C VAL A 138 -4.05 11.98 19.04
N VAL A 139 -5.28 11.89 19.52
CA VAL A 139 -6.08 13.04 19.85
C VAL A 139 -5.32 13.70 21.00
N ARG A 140 -4.53 14.70 20.67
CA ARG A 140 -4.01 15.63 21.65
C ARG A 140 -5.16 16.56 21.98
N GLU A 141 -6.02 16.14 22.87
CA GLU A 141 -6.87 17.08 23.58
C GLU A 141 -5.96 17.94 24.45
N LYS A 142 -5.75 19.17 24.04
CA LYS A 142 -5.24 20.22 24.94
C LYS A 142 -6.39 20.58 25.87
N VAL A 143 -6.43 19.94 27.00
CA VAL A 143 -7.21 20.43 28.12
C VAL A 143 -6.21 21.11 29.07
N ASN A 144 -6.24 22.43 29.12
CA ASN A 144 -5.56 23.28 30.13
C ASN A 144 -4.07 22.99 30.35
N ASP A 145 -3.21 23.16 29.32
CA ASP A 145 -1.75 22.98 29.39
C ASP A 145 -1.23 21.65 29.99
N THR A 146 -2.11 20.69 30.17
CA THR A 146 -1.80 19.35 30.70
C THR A 146 -1.68 18.35 29.55
N VAL A 147 -0.58 17.63 29.50
CA VAL A 147 -0.36 16.53 28.53
C VAL A 147 -0.62 15.21 29.22
N ILE A 148 -1.69 14.50 28.83
CA ILE A 148 -1.95 13.16 29.34
C ILE A 148 -1.16 12.15 28.50
N ILE A 149 -0.24 11.44 29.13
CA ILE A 149 0.54 10.37 28.52
C ILE A 149 0.03 9.03 29.04
N ARG A 150 -0.49 8.18 28.14
CA ARG A 150 -0.87 6.81 28.48
C ARG A 150 0.25 5.86 28.12
N LEU A 151 0.84 5.22 29.14
CA LEU A 151 1.89 4.23 28.95
C LEU A 151 1.33 2.81 29.11
N LYS A 152 1.72 1.90 28.23
CA LYS A 152 1.43 0.47 28.37
C LYS A 152 2.63 -0.18 29.03
N VAL A 153 2.49 -0.56 30.28
CA VAL A 153 3.55 -1.17 31.11
C VAL A 153 3.14 -2.59 31.49
N MET A 154 4.10 -3.46 31.64
CA MET A 154 3.87 -4.80 32.18
C MET A 154 3.43 -4.69 33.63
N LYS A 155 2.50 -5.55 34.06
CA LYS A 155 1.81 -5.44 35.34
C LYS A 155 2.76 -5.46 36.56
N ASP A 156 3.84 -6.21 36.45
CA ASP A 156 4.90 -6.35 37.47
C ASP A 156 5.82 -5.13 37.61
N LYS A 157 5.79 -4.20 36.65
CA LYS A 157 6.62 -2.99 36.62
C LYS A 157 5.84 -1.68 36.88
N VAL A 158 4.54 -1.77 37.13
CA VAL A 158 3.68 -0.60 37.32
C VAL A 158 4.11 0.21 38.55
N ASP A 159 4.35 -0.46 39.68
CA ASP A 159 4.67 0.20 40.93
C ASP A 159 6.07 0.88 40.88
N LEU A 160 7.02 0.25 40.21
CA LEU A 160 8.35 0.84 39.98
C LEU A 160 8.24 2.12 39.12
N LEU A 161 7.45 2.06 38.07
CA LEU A 161 7.23 3.21 37.18
C LEU A 161 6.52 4.36 37.90
N LYS A 162 5.52 4.06 38.74
CA LYS A 162 4.82 5.06 39.56
C LYS A 162 5.78 5.74 40.52
N ALA A 163 6.66 5.00 41.18
CA ALA A 163 7.66 5.52 42.09
C ALA A 163 8.68 6.43 41.37
N GLU A 164 9.07 6.12 40.17
CA GLU A 164 10.00 6.95 39.39
C GLU A 164 9.30 8.20 38.84
N LEU A 165 8.06 8.11 38.37
CA LEU A 165 7.29 9.25 37.87
C LEU A 165 6.93 10.26 38.99
N ALA A 166 6.69 9.79 40.21
CA ALA A 166 6.45 10.65 41.38
C ALA A 166 7.63 11.56 41.74
N LYS A 167 8.84 11.24 41.25
CA LYS A 167 10.04 12.08 41.46
C LYS A 167 10.09 13.26 40.48
N VAL A 168 9.27 13.24 39.43
CA VAL A 168 9.29 14.26 38.36
C VAL A 168 8.29 15.37 38.77
N THR A 169 8.77 16.57 38.92
CA THR A 169 7.92 17.73 39.30
C THR A 169 6.89 18.00 38.21
N GLY A 170 5.60 18.09 38.61
CA GLY A 170 4.50 18.41 37.69
C GLY A 170 3.87 17.20 36.98
N VAL A 171 4.19 15.96 37.42
CA VAL A 171 3.54 14.73 36.94
C VAL A 171 2.54 14.22 37.97
N GLU A 172 1.28 14.11 37.58
CA GLU A 172 0.23 13.46 38.35
C GLU A 172 0.01 12.04 37.76
N VAL A 173 0.05 11.03 38.64
CA VAL A 173 -0.14 9.63 38.21
C VAL A 173 -1.56 9.24 38.61
N LEU A 174 -2.43 9.04 37.63
CA LEU A 174 -3.82 8.63 37.81
C LEU A 174 -3.95 7.09 37.87
#